data_b0c4eca05000acc40eca53686f697911
#
_entry.id   b0c4eca05000acc40eca53686f697911
#
_cell.length_a   1.000
_cell.length_b   1.000
_cell.length_c   1.000
_cell.angle_alpha   90.00
_cell.angle_beta   90.00
_cell.angle_gamma   90.00
#
_symmetry.space_group_name_H-M   'P 1'
#
loop_
_entity.id
_entity.type
_entity.pdbx_description
1 polymer ?
#
loop_
_entity_poly.entity_id
_entity_poly.type
_entity_poly.pdbx_seq_one_letter_code
_entity_poly.pdbx_strand_id
1 'polypeptide(L)'
;MIETKVSKGIISTYFEKLERNLDLDVAIVGGGPSGIVAAYYLAKAGLKVAQFDRKLAPGGGMWGGAMMFNQIVIQEEAIDIVKEFNINHEKYEDGLYVMDSVESTSALLYHAVHAGATVFN
;
A
#
# COMPACT_ATOMS: atom_id res chain seq x y z
N MET A 1 9.21 33.20 -10.19
CA MET A 1 7.89 32.97 -9.62
C MET A 1 7.84 31.56 -9.04
N ILE A 2 7.41 31.44 -7.81
CA ILE A 2 7.43 30.16 -7.10
C ILE A 2 6.44 29.14 -7.70
N GLU A 3 5.28 29.60 -8.12
CA GLU A 3 4.22 28.73 -8.68
C GLU A 3 4.69 28.03 -9.95
N THR A 4 5.44 28.70 -10.79
CA THR A 4 6.01 28.12 -12.01
C THR A 4 7.05 27.04 -11.67
N LYS A 5 7.86 27.30 -10.64
CA LYS A 5 8.85 26.32 -10.18
C LYS A 5 8.20 25.08 -9.58
N VAL A 6 7.14 25.28 -8.79
CA VAL A 6 6.37 24.16 -8.20
C VAL A 6 5.72 23.34 -9.30
N SER A 7 5.03 23.98 -10.24
CA SER A 7 4.37 23.27 -11.35
C SER A 7 5.37 22.48 -12.19
N LYS A 8 6.50 23.10 -12.52
CA LYS A 8 7.56 22.44 -13.29
C LYS A 8 8.12 21.23 -12.54
N GLY A 9 8.34 21.37 -11.24
CA GLY A 9 8.81 20.25 -10.40
C GLY A 9 7.83 19.08 -10.42
N ILE A 10 6.54 19.34 -10.24
CA ILE A 10 5.50 18.30 -10.25
C ILE A 10 5.44 17.62 -11.61
N ILE A 11 5.36 18.38 -12.70
CA ILE A 11 5.21 17.83 -14.05
C ILE A 11 6.42 16.97 -14.42
N SER A 12 7.63 17.48 -14.24
CA SER A 12 8.84 16.75 -14.64
C SER A 12 9.03 15.46 -13.86
N THR A 13 8.83 15.49 -12.54
CA THR A 13 9.00 14.29 -11.73
C THR A 13 7.88 13.27 -11.97
N TYR A 14 6.67 13.73 -12.27
CA TYR A 14 5.58 12.82 -12.63
C TYR A 14 5.85 12.12 -13.97
N PHE A 15 6.35 12.84 -14.97
CA PHE A 15 6.71 12.21 -16.25
C PHE A 15 7.84 11.20 -16.08
N GLU A 16 8.84 11.48 -15.27
CA GLU A 16 9.89 10.51 -14.96
C GLU A 16 9.31 9.25 -14.31
N LYS A 17 8.36 9.43 -13.39
CA LYS A 17 7.65 8.32 -12.74
C LYS A 17 6.87 7.48 -13.75
N LEU A 18 6.16 8.12 -14.69
CA LEU A 18 5.46 7.43 -15.76
C LEU A 18 6.41 6.65 -16.65
N GLU A 19 7.49 7.26 -17.09
CA GLU A 19 8.48 6.63 -17.97
C GLU A 19 9.08 5.39 -17.33
N ARG A 20 9.41 5.44 -16.06
CA ARG A 20 9.95 4.28 -15.32
C ARG A 20 8.97 3.11 -15.25
N ASN A 21 7.69 3.36 -15.45
CA ASN A 21 6.63 2.36 -15.30
C ASN A 21 5.93 2.02 -16.63
N LEU A 22 6.55 2.35 -17.77
CA LEU A 22 6.03 1.97 -19.09
C LEU A 22 6.20 0.49 -19.39
N ASP A 23 7.24 -0.12 -18.84
CA ASP A 23 7.55 -1.54 -19.02
C ASP A 23 7.63 -2.20 -17.64
N LEU A 24 6.61 -2.97 -17.29
CA LEU A 24 6.44 -3.57 -15.98
C LEU A 24 6.56 -5.08 -16.04
N ASP A 25 7.09 -5.68 -14.98
CA ASP A 25 6.98 -7.12 -14.76
C ASP A 25 5.56 -7.49 -14.32
N VAL A 26 4.97 -6.66 -13.46
CA VAL A 26 3.62 -6.90 -12.93
C VAL A 26 2.84 -5.59 -12.81
N ALA A 27 1.64 -5.59 -13.36
CA ALA A 27 0.68 -4.51 -13.15
C ALA A 27 -0.46 -5.03 -12.26
N ILE A 28 -0.69 -4.36 -11.13
CA ILE A 28 -1.73 -4.73 -10.19
C ILE A 28 -2.90 -3.75 -10.35
N VAL A 29 -4.07 -4.29 -10.59
CA VAL A 29 -5.29 -3.50 -10.72
C VAL A 29 -6.07 -3.54 -9.41
N GLY A 30 -6.29 -2.36 -8.84
CA GLY A 30 -6.97 -2.21 -7.56
C GLY A 30 -6.00 -1.95 -6.40
N GLY A 31 -6.38 -1.00 -5.54
CA GLY A 31 -5.57 -0.54 -4.41
C GLY A 31 -5.98 -1.14 -3.07
N GLY A 32 -6.64 -2.31 -3.06
CA GLY A 32 -7.01 -2.98 -1.83
C GLY A 32 -5.83 -3.66 -1.12
N PRO A 33 -6.04 -4.17 0.09
CA PRO A 33 -4.95 -4.76 0.90
C PRO A 33 -4.25 -5.94 0.21
N SER A 34 -4.97 -6.79 -0.49
CA SER A 34 -4.37 -7.91 -1.22
C SER A 34 -3.38 -7.44 -2.27
N GLY A 35 -3.77 -6.42 -3.04
CA GLY A 35 -2.90 -5.84 -4.06
C GLY A 35 -1.68 -5.14 -3.47
N ILE A 36 -1.86 -4.43 -2.36
CA ILE A 36 -0.75 -3.73 -1.68
C ILE A 36 0.26 -4.72 -1.13
N VAL A 37 -0.19 -5.79 -0.49
CA VAL A 37 0.67 -6.85 0.03
C VAL A 37 1.42 -7.55 -1.11
N ALA A 38 0.73 -7.87 -2.20
CA ALA A 38 1.36 -8.44 -3.39
C ALA A 38 2.42 -7.50 -3.97
N ALA A 39 2.11 -6.21 -4.09
CA ALA A 39 3.05 -5.19 -4.57
C ALA A 39 4.33 -5.14 -3.72
N TYR A 40 4.19 -5.22 -2.41
CA TYR A 40 5.33 -5.24 -1.49
C TYR A 40 6.24 -6.43 -1.77
N TYR A 41 5.70 -7.64 -1.73
CA TYR A 41 6.52 -8.84 -1.89
C TYR A 41 7.15 -8.95 -3.29
N LEU A 42 6.42 -8.55 -4.32
CA LEU A 42 6.95 -8.54 -5.69
C LEU A 42 8.08 -7.53 -5.85
N ALA A 43 7.90 -6.31 -5.32
CA ALA A 43 8.94 -5.28 -5.34
C ALA A 43 10.16 -5.70 -4.53
N LYS A 44 9.94 -6.29 -3.34
CA LYS A 44 11.01 -6.81 -2.49
C LYS A 44 11.82 -7.90 -3.20
N ALA A 45 11.19 -8.68 -4.07
CA ALA A 45 11.84 -9.69 -4.89
C ALA A 45 12.58 -9.11 -6.10
N GLY A 46 12.57 -7.80 -6.29
CA GLY A 46 13.28 -7.12 -7.37
C GLY A 46 12.49 -6.96 -8.67
N LEU A 47 11.20 -7.30 -8.66
CA LEU A 47 10.35 -7.12 -9.84
C LEU A 47 9.90 -5.66 -9.97
N LYS A 48 9.70 -5.22 -11.21
CA LYS A 48 9.17 -3.89 -11.50
C LYS A 48 7.64 -3.95 -11.44
N VAL A 49 7.07 -3.34 -10.39
CA VAL A 49 5.65 -3.44 -10.05
C VAL A 49 5.02 -2.07 -10.00
N ALA A 50 3.87 -1.92 -10.61
CA ALA A 50 3.00 -0.78 -10.40
C ALA A 50 1.60 -1.24 -10.04
N GLN A 51 0.96 -0.51 -9.15
CA GLN A 51 -0.40 -0.74 -8.70
C GLN A 51 -1.25 0.47 -9.10
N PHE A 52 -2.41 0.20 -9.67
CA PHE A 52 -3.30 1.22 -10.20
C PHE A 52 -4.62 1.20 -9.42
N ASP A 53 -4.99 2.33 -8.84
CA ASP A 53 -6.26 2.50 -8.17
C ASP A 53 -7.01 3.70 -8.76
N ARG A 54 -8.31 3.56 -8.91
CA ARG A 54 -9.18 4.66 -9.36
C ARG A 54 -9.48 5.66 -8.25
N LYS A 55 -9.22 5.30 -6.98
CA LYS A 55 -9.48 6.15 -5.82
C LYS A 55 -8.21 6.88 -5.40
N LEU A 56 -8.38 8.11 -4.95
CA LEU A 56 -7.26 8.92 -4.47
C LEU A 56 -6.58 8.29 -3.26
N ALA A 57 -7.35 7.67 -2.36
CA ALA A 57 -6.84 7.01 -1.18
C ALA A 57 -6.84 5.48 -1.37
N PRO A 58 -5.71 4.86 -1.76
CA PRO A 58 -5.61 3.41 -1.81
C PRO A 58 -5.78 2.78 -0.43
N GLY A 59 -6.22 1.53 -0.39
CA GLY A 59 -6.45 0.79 0.85
C GLY A 59 -7.81 0.12 0.91
N GLY A 60 -8.70 0.46 -0.02
CA GLY A 60 -10.04 -0.10 -0.07
C GLY A 60 -10.82 0.18 1.21
N GLY A 61 -11.54 -0.81 1.69
CA GLY A 61 -12.30 -0.71 2.95
C GLY A 61 -11.45 -0.81 4.21
N MET A 62 -10.16 -1.04 4.08
CA MET A 62 -9.26 -1.26 5.22
C MET A 62 -9.16 -0.05 6.15
N TRP A 63 -9.29 1.17 5.61
CA TRP A 63 -9.26 2.40 6.40
C TRP A 63 -10.33 2.45 7.50
N GLY A 64 -11.50 1.87 7.24
CA GLY A 64 -12.61 1.82 8.18
C GLY A 64 -12.80 0.46 8.83
N GLY A 65 -11.86 -0.48 8.67
CA GLY A 65 -12.00 -1.83 9.21
C GLY A 65 -13.17 -2.61 8.60
N ALA A 66 -13.62 -2.21 7.41
CA ALA A 66 -14.75 -2.74 6.67
C ALA A 66 -16.13 -2.48 7.28
N MET A 67 -16.23 -1.98 8.51
CA MET A 67 -17.50 -1.64 9.13
C MET A 67 -17.50 -0.28 9.84
N MET A 68 -16.55 0.56 9.48
CA MET A 68 -16.42 1.96 9.95
C MET A 68 -16.11 2.13 11.42
N PHE A 69 -15.64 1.10 12.10
CA PHE A 69 -15.14 1.14 13.48
C PHE A 69 -13.60 1.00 13.53
N ASN A 70 -12.92 1.47 12.60
CA ASN A 70 -11.47 1.57 12.35
C ASN A 70 -10.55 0.60 13.13
N GLN A 71 -11.03 -0.61 13.38
CA GLN A 71 -10.26 -1.72 13.92
C GLN A 71 -10.38 -2.92 12.96
N ILE A 72 -9.33 -3.71 12.90
CA ILE A 72 -9.28 -4.88 12.02
C ILE A 72 -9.01 -6.10 12.88
N VAL A 73 -9.76 -7.18 12.62
CA VAL A 73 -9.49 -8.49 13.21
C VAL A 73 -8.92 -9.38 12.12
N ILE A 74 -7.81 -10.02 12.42
CA ILE A 74 -7.15 -10.96 11.52
C ILE A 74 -7.04 -12.33 12.17
N GLN A 75 -6.99 -13.36 11.33
CA GLN A 75 -6.74 -14.72 11.76
C GLN A 75 -5.24 -14.97 11.86
N GLU A 76 -4.87 -16.02 12.59
CA GLU A 76 -3.47 -16.36 12.87
C GLU A 76 -2.65 -16.58 11.60
N GLU A 77 -3.28 -17.06 10.53
CA GLU A 77 -2.62 -17.29 9.26
C GLU A 77 -2.03 -16.01 8.63
N ALA A 78 -2.55 -14.85 9.00
CA ALA A 78 -2.06 -13.56 8.48
C ALA A 78 -1.01 -12.91 9.39
N ILE A 79 -0.69 -13.51 10.53
CA ILE A 79 0.17 -12.85 11.53
C ILE A 79 1.59 -12.60 11.02
N ASP A 80 2.11 -13.48 10.20
CA ASP A 80 3.47 -13.32 9.65
C ASP A 80 3.55 -12.10 8.73
N ILE A 81 2.48 -11.82 8.00
CA ILE A 81 2.39 -10.61 7.17
C ILE A 81 2.38 -9.37 8.06
N VAL A 82 1.57 -9.38 9.10
CA VAL A 82 1.47 -8.25 10.05
C VAL A 82 2.84 -7.96 10.69
N LYS A 83 3.57 -9.00 11.07
CA LYS A 83 4.92 -8.85 11.62
C LYS A 83 5.92 -8.33 10.59
N GLU A 84 5.85 -8.80 9.35
CA GLU A 84 6.70 -8.32 8.26
C GLU A 84 6.53 -6.82 8.03
N PHE A 85 5.29 -6.32 8.11
CA PHE A 85 4.98 -4.90 7.98
C PHE A 85 5.15 -4.10 9.27
N ASN A 86 5.58 -4.74 10.34
CA ASN A 86 5.82 -4.11 11.65
C ASN A 86 4.60 -3.35 12.18
N ILE A 87 3.43 -3.97 12.06
CA ILE A 87 2.16 -3.39 12.54
C ILE A 87 1.91 -3.84 13.99
N ASN A 88 1.56 -2.89 14.85
CA ASN A 88 1.15 -3.20 16.21
C ASN A 88 -0.14 -4.02 16.20
N HIS A 89 -0.19 -5.06 17.00
CA HIS A 89 -1.35 -5.94 17.09
C HIS A 89 -1.41 -6.58 18.48
N GLU A 90 -2.61 -7.01 18.86
CA GLU A 90 -2.84 -7.67 20.14
C GLU A 90 -3.68 -8.92 19.93
N LYS A 91 -3.40 -9.95 20.71
CA LYS A 91 -4.23 -11.15 20.72
C LYS A 91 -5.58 -10.80 21.34
N TYR A 92 -6.65 -11.11 20.62
CA TYR A 92 -8.02 -10.91 21.11
C TYR A 92 -8.56 -12.17 21.75
N GLU A 93 -8.46 -13.29 21.07
CA GLU A 93 -8.74 -14.63 21.57
C GLU A 93 -7.96 -15.65 20.74
N ASP A 94 -8.08 -16.94 21.01
CA ASP A 94 -7.32 -17.95 20.32
C ASP A 94 -7.55 -17.90 18.80
N GLY A 95 -6.46 -17.73 18.04
CA GLY A 95 -6.49 -17.64 16.58
C GLY A 95 -6.91 -16.28 16.03
N LEU A 96 -7.21 -15.29 16.88
CA LEU A 96 -7.67 -13.97 16.44
C LEU A 96 -6.82 -12.85 17.06
N TYR A 97 -6.48 -11.87 16.21
CA TYR A 97 -5.70 -10.69 16.61
C TYR A 97 -6.39 -9.42 16.13
N VAL A 98 -6.23 -8.33 16.87
CA VAL A 98 -6.78 -7.02 16.52
C VAL A 98 -5.65 -6.05 16.21
N MET A 99 -5.89 -5.15 15.29
CA MET A 99 -4.97 -4.10 14.92
C MET A 99 -5.72 -2.85 14.47
N ASP A 100 -5.07 -1.70 14.58
CA ASP A 100 -5.64 -0.42 14.15
C ASP A 100 -5.69 -0.33 12.63
N SER A 101 -6.80 0.13 12.08
CA SER A 101 -6.99 0.20 10.62
C SER A 101 -6.13 1.28 9.97
N VAL A 102 -5.94 2.41 10.63
CA VAL A 102 -5.15 3.53 10.11
C VAL A 102 -3.67 3.17 10.10
N GLU A 103 -3.16 2.64 11.21
CA GLU A 103 -1.78 2.17 11.28
C GLU A 103 -1.53 1.08 10.23
N SER A 104 -2.41 0.10 10.16
CA SER A 104 -2.24 -1.04 9.25
C SER A 104 -2.23 -0.62 7.79
N THR A 105 -3.20 0.19 7.38
CA THR A 105 -3.27 0.67 5.99
C THR A 105 -2.08 1.55 5.63
N SER A 106 -1.70 2.44 6.53
CA SER A 106 -0.53 3.30 6.35
C SER A 106 0.76 2.49 6.23
N ALA A 107 0.92 1.47 7.08
CA ALA A 107 2.10 0.60 7.06
C ALA A 107 2.18 -0.20 5.75
N LEU A 108 1.08 -0.78 5.29
CA LEU A 108 1.06 -1.52 4.03
C LEU A 108 1.48 -0.63 2.87
N LEU A 109 0.90 0.55 2.74
CA LEU A 109 1.22 1.50 1.67
C LEU A 109 2.67 1.98 1.73
N TYR A 110 3.11 2.39 2.92
CA TYR A 110 4.48 2.86 3.11
C TYR A 110 5.50 1.79 2.71
N HIS A 111 5.34 0.58 3.23
CA HIS A 111 6.31 -0.48 2.95
C HIS A 111 6.30 -0.94 1.50
N ALA A 112 5.13 -0.98 0.85
CA ALA A 112 5.05 -1.32 -0.57
C ALA A 112 5.81 -0.31 -1.44
N VAL A 113 5.56 0.98 -1.22
CA VAL A 113 6.23 2.05 -1.96
C VAL A 113 7.72 2.09 -1.63
N HIS A 114 8.07 1.94 -0.36
CA HIS A 114 9.48 1.95 0.08
C HIS A 114 10.27 0.77 -0.48
N ALA A 115 9.63 -0.38 -0.67
CA ALA A 115 10.25 -1.55 -1.30
C ALA A 115 10.47 -1.41 -2.80
N GLY A 116 9.88 -0.40 -3.42
CA GLY A 116 10.06 -0.09 -4.84
C GLY A 116 8.81 -0.19 -5.71
N ALA A 117 7.65 -0.53 -5.15
CA ALA A 117 6.41 -0.51 -5.89
C ALA A 117 5.98 0.92 -6.19
N THR A 118 5.40 1.15 -7.36
CA THR A 118 4.80 2.44 -7.70
C THR A 118 3.29 2.35 -7.58
N VAL A 119 2.67 3.31 -6.90
CA VAL A 119 1.22 3.40 -6.78
C VAL A 119 0.72 4.59 -7.58
N PHE A 120 -0.18 4.33 -8.53
CA PHE A 120 -0.88 5.35 -9.30
C PHE A 120 -2.33 5.42 -8.81
N ASN A 121 -2.67 6.54 -8.15
CA ASN A 121 -3.97 6.78 -7.57
C ASN A 121 -4.78 7.88 -8.26
#